data_2c523f91f4a4d2ee9a93335990677c18
#
_entry.id   2c523f91f4a4d2ee9a93335990677c18
#
_cell.length_a   1.000
_cell.length_b   1.000
_cell.length_c   1.000
_cell.angle_alpha   90.00
_cell.angle_beta   90.00
_cell.angle_gamma   90.00
#
_symmetry.space_group_name_H-M   'P 1'
#
loop_
_entity.id
_entity.type
_entity.pdbx_description
1 polymer ?
#
loop_
_entity_poly.entity_id
_entity_poly.type
_entity_poly.pdbx_seq_one_letter_code
_entity_poly.pdbx_strand_id
1 'polypeptide(L)'
;MLMRDFDHFILEKTIDPSFTIGDIEEQMLSDTFYIDTDYLINQPNYYRISAVDYVGNRGEPSGFVEATILSVDPDLIPEVFALHQNYPNPFNPVTQIRYDLPEESDVSITIYDLMGRNIKNLLNKKESAGFRSISWDATNQNGEAVSAGMYIYLIQAGTFRETKKMILLK
;
A
#
# COMPACT_ATOMS: atom_id res chain seq x y z
N MET A 1 25.54 -11.57 -12.47
CA MET A 1 24.25 -12.29 -12.57
C MET A 1 23.49 -11.67 -13.74
N LEU A 2 23.20 -12.43 -14.78
CA LEU A 2 22.42 -11.92 -15.92
C LEU A 2 20.95 -11.87 -15.51
N MET A 3 20.27 -10.74 -15.74
CA MET A 3 18.85 -10.48 -15.41
C MET A 3 17.83 -11.50 -15.97
N ARG A 4 18.27 -12.58 -16.59
CA ARG A 4 17.41 -13.61 -17.20
C ARG A 4 16.88 -14.66 -16.23
N ASP A 5 17.45 -14.74 -15.02
CA ASP A 5 17.16 -15.82 -14.07
C ASP A 5 16.51 -15.30 -12.77
N PHE A 6 16.03 -14.05 -12.76
CA PHE A 6 15.38 -13.44 -11.60
C PHE A 6 13.93 -13.92 -11.45
N ASP A 7 13.54 -14.35 -10.24
CA ASP A 7 12.19 -14.77 -9.89
C ASP A 7 11.50 -13.76 -8.96
N HIS A 8 12.06 -13.54 -7.76
CA HIS A 8 11.47 -12.66 -6.77
C HIS A 8 12.54 -12.04 -5.85
N PHE A 9 12.10 -11.08 -5.01
CA PHE A 9 12.90 -10.58 -3.89
C PHE A 9 12.47 -11.20 -2.57
N ILE A 10 13.41 -11.33 -1.63
CA ILE A 10 13.13 -11.53 -0.22
C ILE A 10 13.49 -10.26 0.51
N LEU A 11 12.50 -9.65 1.17
CA LEU A 11 12.68 -8.56 2.13
C LEU A 11 12.92 -9.17 3.50
N GLU A 12 13.98 -8.76 4.16
CA GLU A 12 14.23 -9.07 5.56
C GLU A 12 14.01 -7.81 6.39
N LYS A 13 13.28 -7.96 7.48
CA LYS A 13 12.99 -6.93 8.47
C LYS A 13 13.45 -7.39 9.84
N THR A 14 14.07 -6.51 10.62
CA THR A 14 14.50 -6.77 11.99
C THR A 14 14.69 -5.45 12.74
N ILE A 15 14.81 -5.52 14.06
CA ILE A 15 15.23 -4.40 14.93
C ILE A 15 16.73 -4.43 15.25
N ASP A 16 17.45 -5.46 14.80
CA ASP A 16 18.91 -5.61 14.98
C ASP A 16 19.66 -5.24 13.69
N PRO A 17 20.47 -4.14 13.68
CA PRO A 17 21.19 -3.70 12.48
C PRO A 17 22.25 -4.70 12.01
N SER A 18 22.62 -5.67 12.84
CA SER A 18 23.56 -6.73 12.45
C SER A 18 22.92 -7.87 11.68
N PHE A 19 21.59 -7.98 11.73
CA PHE A 19 20.81 -9.10 11.18
C PHE A 19 21.29 -10.48 11.69
N THR A 20 21.77 -10.54 12.92
CA THR A 20 22.35 -11.76 13.51
C THR A 20 21.61 -12.25 14.74
N ILE A 21 20.89 -11.38 15.44
CA ILE A 21 20.21 -11.68 16.70
C ILE A 21 18.76 -11.22 16.59
N GLY A 22 17.86 -12.08 17.01
CA GLY A 22 16.42 -11.80 17.05
C GLY A 22 15.65 -12.43 15.89
N ASP A 23 14.37 -12.16 15.86
CA ASP A 23 13.49 -12.65 14.82
C ASP A 23 13.66 -11.79 13.56
N ILE A 24 14.28 -12.36 12.55
CA ILE A 24 14.29 -11.76 11.20
C ILE A 24 13.00 -12.21 10.53
N GLU A 25 12.14 -11.24 10.22
CA GLU A 25 10.94 -11.48 9.43
C GLU A 25 11.31 -11.47 7.96
N GLU A 26 10.96 -12.53 7.24
CA GLU A 26 11.16 -12.63 5.80
C GLU A 26 9.84 -12.52 5.05
N GLN A 27 9.80 -11.66 4.04
CA GLN A 27 8.66 -11.47 3.16
C GLN A 27 9.08 -11.63 1.71
N MET A 28 8.42 -12.54 0.98
CA MET A 28 8.58 -12.68 -0.46
C MET A 28 7.89 -11.53 -1.17
N LEU A 29 8.59 -10.87 -2.10
CA LEU A 29 8.08 -9.76 -2.90
C LEU A 29 8.20 -10.09 -4.38
N SER A 30 7.11 -10.07 -5.10
CA SER A 30 7.08 -10.09 -6.57
C SER A 30 7.08 -8.69 -7.18
N ASP A 31 6.85 -7.67 -6.37
CA ASP A 31 6.82 -6.26 -6.78
C ASP A 31 8.06 -5.50 -6.32
N THR A 32 8.26 -4.31 -6.88
CA THR A 32 9.37 -3.40 -6.55
C THR A 32 9.09 -2.48 -5.38
N PHE A 33 7.97 -2.65 -4.69
CA PHE A 33 7.60 -1.88 -3.50
C PHE A 33 7.00 -2.79 -2.42
N TYR A 34 7.16 -2.38 -1.18
CA TYR A 34 6.56 -3.00 0.00
C TYR A 34 6.03 -1.92 0.94
N ILE A 35 4.86 -2.16 1.50
CA ILE A 35 4.27 -1.29 2.51
C ILE A 35 4.23 -2.08 3.80
N ASP A 36 5.11 -1.73 4.73
CA ASP A 36 5.08 -2.31 6.06
C ASP A 36 3.93 -1.71 6.86
N THR A 37 3.03 -2.55 7.30
CA THR A 37 1.90 -2.19 8.17
C THR A 37 2.08 -2.66 9.61
N ASP A 38 3.16 -3.40 9.88
CA ASP A 38 3.47 -4.01 11.18
C ASP A 38 4.81 -3.52 11.75
N TYR A 39 5.09 -2.23 11.56
CA TYR A 39 6.30 -1.59 12.07
C TYR A 39 6.21 -1.27 13.56
N LEU A 40 7.35 -1.31 14.24
CA LEU A 40 7.44 -0.88 15.63
C LEU A 40 7.63 0.64 15.72
N ILE A 41 6.81 1.27 16.55
CA ILE A 41 6.86 2.72 16.79
C ILE A 41 7.97 3.02 17.82
N ASN A 42 8.68 4.14 17.63
CA ASN A 42 9.78 4.61 18.49
C ASN A 42 10.97 3.63 18.59
N GLN A 43 11.08 2.71 17.65
CA GLN A 43 12.22 1.82 17.50
C GLN A 43 12.69 1.83 16.05
N PRO A 44 14.00 1.70 15.81
CA PRO A 44 14.47 1.53 14.45
C PRO A 44 14.03 0.17 13.90
N ASN A 45 13.54 0.18 12.66
CA ASN A 45 13.31 -1.01 11.88
C ASN A 45 14.34 -1.03 10.76
N TYR A 46 15.01 -2.14 10.57
CA TYR A 46 16.03 -2.31 9.55
C TYR A 46 15.52 -3.23 8.46
N TYR A 47 15.74 -2.84 7.23
CA TYR A 47 15.26 -3.57 6.05
C TYR A 47 16.42 -3.80 5.09
N ARG A 48 16.51 -4.99 4.52
CA ARG A 48 17.39 -5.30 3.39
C ARG A 48 16.70 -6.28 2.46
N ILE A 49 17.19 -6.37 1.22
CA ILE A 49 16.60 -7.26 0.22
C ILE A 49 17.67 -8.17 -0.38
N SER A 50 17.24 -9.37 -0.77
CA SER A 50 18.02 -10.31 -1.58
C SER A 50 17.22 -10.69 -2.81
N ALA A 51 17.89 -10.88 -3.96
CA ALA A 51 17.27 -11.43 -5.16
C ALA A 51 17.35 -12.96 -5.13
N VAL A 52 16.30 -13.63 -5.61
CA VAL A 52 16.23 -15.09 -5.75
C VAL A 52 16.00 -15.42 -7.22
N ASP A 53 16.71 -16.43 -7.73
CA ASP A 53 16.53 -16.92 -9.09
C ASP A 53 15.48 -18.05 -9.17
N TYR A 54 15.09 -18.44 -10.39
CA TYR A 54 14.10 -19.50 -10.64
C TYR A 54 14.47 -20.90 -10.13
N VAL A 55 15.73 -21.12 -9.76
CA VAL A 55 16.19 -22.40 -9.17
C VAL A 55 16.35 -22.31 -7.65
N GLY A 56 16.00 -21.15 -7.06
CA GLY A 56 15.99 -20.93 -5.62
C GLY A 56 17.33 -20.47 -5.03
N ASN A 57 18.31 -20.07 -5.84
CA ASN A 57 19.54 -19.50 -5.31
C ASN A 57 19.30 -18.07 -4.88
N ARG A 58 19.62 -17.78 -3.62
CA ARG A 58 19.55 -16.44 -3.04
C ARG A 58 20.89 -15.72 -3.21
N GLY A 59 20.84 -14.51 -3.75
CA GLY A 59 22.00 -13.62 -3.84
C GLY A 59 22.36 -12.98 -2.50
N GLU A 60 23.53 -12.36 -2.44
CA GLU A 60 23.94 -11.59 -1.27
C GLU A 60 22.91 -10.48 -0.96
N PRO A 61 22.59 -10.26 0.33
CA PRO A 61 21.69 -9.17 0.71
C PRO A 61 22.26 -7.80 0.34
N SER A 62 21.37 -6.86 0.03
CA SER A 62 21.74 -5.44 -0.10
C SER A 62 22.29 -4.86 1.21
N GLY A 63 22.84 -3.66 1.16
CA GLY A 63 22.95 -2.83 2.34
C GLY A 63 21.57 -2.61 2.97
N PHE A 64 21.52 -2.43 4.29
CA PHE A 64 20.24 -2.18 4.97
C PHE A 64 19.85 -0.71 4.92
N VAL A 65 18.54 -0.46 5.04
CA VAL A 65 17.94 0.85 5.26
C VAL A 65 17.35 0.86 6.67
N GLU A 66 17.63 1.89 7.44
CA GLU A 66 16.98 2.16 8.72
C GLU A 66 15.74 3.05 8.50
N ALA A 67 14.63 2.66 9.08
CA ALA A 67 13.43 3.46 9.18
C ALA A 67 12.99 3.52 10.64
N THR A 68 13.10 4.69 11.25
CA THR A 68 12.54 4.94 12.59
C THR A 68 11.26 5.74 12.43
N ILE A 69 10.14 5.10 12.75
CA ILE A 69 8.86 5.79 12.85
C ILE A 69 8.77 6.30 14.28
N LEU A 70 9.03 7.57 14.45
CA LEU A 70 8.73 8.27 15.70
C LEU A 70 7.23 8.19 15.90
N SER A 71 6.77 7.97 17.14
CA SER A 71 5.35 7.88 17.43
C SER A 71 4.63 8.98 16.67
N VAL A 72 3.77 8.59 15.74
CA VAL A 72 2.70 9.49 15.35
C VAL A 72 1.97 9.70 16.65
N ASP A 73 2.06 10.92 17.19
CA ASP A 73 1.28 11.31 18.34
C ASP A 73 -0.13 10.77 18.10
N PRO A 74 -0.68 9.89 18.96
CA PRO A 74 -2.03 9.39 18.78
C PRO A 74 -3.06 10.53 18.71
N ASP A 75 -2.65 11.75 19.08
CA ASP A 75 -3.39 12.97 18.92
C ASP A 75 -3.21 13.68 17.56
N LEU A 76 -2.36 13.17 16.65
CA LEU A 76 -2.29 13.65 15.26
C LEU A 76 -3.51 13.13 14.47
N ILE A 77 -4.66 13.68 14.84
CA ILE A 77 -5.86 13.58 14.02
C ILE A 77 -5.71 14.58 12.88
N PRO A 78 -6.00 14.20 11.62
CA PRO A 78 -6.02 15.17 10.53
C PRO A 78 -6.91 16.36 10.86
N GLU A 79 -6.49 17.56 10.53
CA GLU A 79 -7.31 18.77 10.78
C GLU A 79 -8.47 18.91 9.78
N VAL A 80 -8.32 18.30 8.59
CA VAL A 80 -9.29 18.39 7.49
C VAL A 80 -9.49 17.04 6.81
N PHE A 81 -10.66 16.83 6.23
CA PHE A 81 -10.88 15.71 5.33
C PHE A 81 -10.02 15.87 4.08
N ALA A 82 -9.36 14.81 3.65
CA ALA A 82 -8.61 14.80 2.41
C ALA A 82 -8.68 13.42 1.72
N LEU A 83 -8.65 13.45 0.39
CA LEU A 83 -8.42 12.28 -0.44
C LEU A 83 -7.08 12.45 -1.15
N HIS A 84 -6.16 11.51 -0.98
CA HIS A 84 -4.85 11.59 -1.60
C HIS A 84 -4.83 10.89 -2.96
N GLN A 85 -3.83 11.27 -3.79
CA GLN A 85 -3.57 10.54 -5.02
C GLN A 85 -3.17 9.11 -4.68
N ASN A 86 -3.77 8.14 -5.37
CA ASN A 86 -3.40 6.75 -5.23
C ASN A 86 -1.93 6.53 -5.59
N TYR A 87 -1.28 5.60 -4.91
CA TYR A 87 0.10 5.24 -5.17
C TYR A 87 0.28 3.71 -5.17
N PRO A 88 1.00 3.18 -6.18
CA PRO A 88 1.51 3.85 -7.37
C PRO A 88 0.40 4.36 -8.29
N ASN A 89 0.71 5.34 -9.17
CA ASN A 89 -0.15 5.77 -10.27
C ASN A 89 0.74 6.30 -11.43
N PRO A 90 0.80 5.63 -12.59
CA PRO A 90 0.06 4.42 -12.95
C PRO A 90 0.39 3.20 -12.09
N PHE A 91 -0.51 2.19 -12.02
CA PHE A 91 -0.36 1.01 -11.19
C PHE A 91 -0.61 -0.29 -11.96
N ASN A 92 -0.13 -1.44 -11.41
CA ASN A 92 -0.31 -2.78 -11.98
C ASN A 92 -0.10 -3.87 -10.92
N PRO A 93 -1.08 -4.72 -10.58
CA PRO A 93 -2.51 -4.43 -10.63
C PRO A 93 -3.00 -3.73 -9.35
N VAL A 94 -2.13 -3.53 -8.35
CA VAL A 94 -2.50 -3.04 -7.01
C VAL A 94 -2.10 -1.58 -6.83
N THR A 95 -2.97 -0.83 -6.19
CA THR A 95 -2.71 0.55 -5.75
C THR A 95 -3.32 0.82 -4.39
N GLN A 96 -2.74 1.74 -3.65
CA GLN A 96 -3.23 2.19 -2.35
C GLN A 96 -3.86 3.58 -2.48
N ILE A 97 -5.04 3.74 -1.90
CA ILE A 97 -5.76 5.01 -1.77
C ILE A 97 -5.66 5.43 -0.30
N ARG A 98 -5.10 6.61 -0.04
CA ARG A 98 -5.01 7.20 1.30
C ARG A 98 -6.05 8.31 1.43
N TYR A 99 -6.59 8.45 2.64
CA TYR A 99 -7.55 9.49 2.98
C TYR A 99 -7.46 9.84 4.46
N ASP A 100 -7.84 11.06 4.79
CA ASP A 100 -7.70 11.64 6.11
C ASP A 100 -9.08 11.97 6.66
N LEU A 101 -9.33 11.58 7.91
CA LEU A 101 -10.58 11.78 8.62
C LEU A 101 -10.32 12.60 9.89
N PRO A 102 -10.75 13.88 9.98
CA PRO A 102 -10.58 14.69 11.18
C PRO A 102 -11.53 14.26 12.31
N GLU A 103 -12.58 13.55 11.98
CA GLU A 103 -13.58 13.07 12.92
C GLU A 103 -14.13 11.70 12.49
N GLU A 104 -14.78 11.00 13.41
CA GLU A 104 -15.47 9.74 13.11
C GLU A 104 -16.59 10.01 12.11
N SER A 105 -16.62 9.25 11.01
CA SER A 105 -17.55 9.46 9.89
C SER A 105 -17.99 8.16 9.24
N ASP A 106 -19.19 8.17 8.64
CA ASP A 106 -19.60 7.12 7.71
C ASP A 106 -18.88 7.34 6.38
N VAL A 107 -17.98 6.42 6.05
CA VAL A 107 -17.09 6.52 4.89
C VAL A 107 -17.49 5.53 3.82
N SER A 108 -17.64 6.01 2.59
CA SER A 108 -17.73 5.15 1.40
C SER A 108 -16.66 5.51 0.38
N ILE A 109 -16.02 4.49 -0.20
CA ILE A 109 -15.06 4.66 -1.30
C ILE A 109 -15.51 3.75 -2.45
N THR A 110 -15.76 4.36 -3.60
CA THR A 110 -16.31 3.67 -4.77
C THR A 110 -15.45 3.96 -6.00
N ILE A 111 -15.19 2.92 -6.78
CA ILE A 111 -14.47 2.97 -8.06
C ILE A 111 -15.48 3.03 -9.20
N TYR A 112 -15.23 3.92 -10.15
CA TYR A 112 -16.02 4.10 -11.37
C TYR A 112 -15.14 4.02 -12.61
N ASP A 113 -15.71 3.59 -13.71
CA ASP A 113 -15.10 3.79 -15.03
C ASP A 113 -15.43 5.20 -15.58
N LEU A 114 -14.89 5.51 -16.77
CA LEU A 114 -15.11 6.81 -17.43
C LEU A 114 -16.56 7.04 -17.89
N MET A 115 -17.38 5.99 -17.97
CA MET A 115 -18.81 6.08 -18.27
C MET A 115 -19.66 6.32 -17.02
N GLY A 116 -19.02 6.40 -15.83
CA GLY A 116 -19.69 6.56 -14.53
C GLY A 116 -20.33 5.26 -14.00
N ARG A 117 -20.00 4.11 -14.57
CA ARG A 117 -20.49 2.81 -14.06
C ARG A 117 -19.70 2.44 -12.81
N ASN A 118 -20.42 2.00 -11.77
CA ASN A 118 -19.82 1.48 -10.57
C ASN A 118 -19.06 0.17 -10.88
N ILE A 119 -17.78 0.13 -10.56
CA ILE A 119 -16.91 -1.02 -10.74
C ILE A 119 -16.79 -1.80 -9.44
N LYS A 120 -16.50 -1.10 -8.33
CA LYS A 120 -16.32 -1.73 -7.02
C LYS A 120 -16.57 -0.74 -5.89
N ASN A 121 -17.29 -1.21 -4.86
CA ASN A 121 -17.33 -0.53 -3.57
C ASN A 121 -16.20 -1.09 -2.71
N LEU A 122 -15.14 -0.28 -2.49
CA LEU A 122 -14.00 -0.68 -1.67
C LEU A 122 -14.30 -0.60 -0.18
N LEU A 123 -15.06 0.42 0.22
CA LEU A 123 -15.38 0.70 1.61
C LEU A 123 -16.80 1.24 1.71
N ASN A 124 -17.52 0.78 2.73
CA ASN A 124 -18.80 1.37 3.14
C ASN A 124 -19.05 1.02 4.61
N LYS A 125 -18.45 1.80 5.51
CA LYS A 125 -18.59 1.60 6.95
C LYS A 125 -18.24 2.86 7.73
N LYS A 126 -18.58 2.86 9.00
CA LYS A 126 -18.15 3.88 9.95
C LYS A 126 -16.68 3.70 10.31
N GLU A 127 -15.90 4.77 10.24
CA GLU A 127 -14.49 4.78 10.58
C GLU A 127 -14.16 5.91 11.57
N SER A 128 -13.26 5.62 12.51
CA SER A 128 -12.77 6.63 13.47
C SER A 128 -11.85 7.63 12.79
N ALA A 129 -11.68 8.80 13.41
CA ALA A 129 -10.70 9.80 13.00
C ALA A 129 -9.31 9.21 12.81
N GLY A 130 -8.50 9.80 11.92
CA GLY A 130 -7.13 9.41 11.66
C GLY A 130 -6.76 9.34 10.18
N PHE A 131 -5.49 9.06 9.92
CA PHE A 131 -4.96 8.78 8.58
C PHE A 131 -5.31 7.35 8.20
N ARG A 132 -5.96 7.15 7.06
CA ARG A 132 -6.50 5.85 6.63
C ARG A 132 -6.03 5.48 5.24
N SER A 133 -6.05 4.19 4.95
CA SER A 133 -5.74 3.70 3.62
C SER A 133 -6.52 2.44 3.27
N ILE A 134 -6.74 2.22 1.97
CA ILE A 134 -7.35 1.03 1.42
C ILE A 134 -6.71 0.69 0.09
N SER A 135 -6.53 -0.60 -0.19
CA SER A 135 -5.97 -1.07 -1.45
C SER A 135 -7.05 -1.46 -2.44
N TRP A 136 -6.77 -1.26 -3.73
CA TRP A 136 -7.54 -1.81 -4.83
C TRP A 136 -6.65 -2.65 -5.74
N ASP A 137 -7.11 -3.84 -6.04
CA ASP A 137 -6.44 -4.91 -6.78
C ASP A 137 -6.88 -5.01 -8.25
N ALA A 138 -7.43 -3.94 -8.80
CA ALA A 138 -7.96 -3.89 -10.16
C ALA A 138 -9.03 -4.96 -10.46
N THR A 139 -9.83 -5.34 -9.47
CA THR A 139 -11.00 -6.23 -9.66
C THR A 139 -12.32 -5.47 -9.52
N ASN A 140 -13.35 -5.99 -10.18
CA ASN A 140 -14.73 -5.52 -10.01
C ASN A 140 -15.39 -6.11 -8.75
N GLN A 141 -16.69 -5.83 -8.55
CA GLN A 141 -17.45 -6.32 -7.38
C GLN A 141 -17.53 -7.87 -7.32
N ASN A 142 -17.39 -8.55 -8.46
CA ASN A 142 -17.42 -10.01 -8.55
C ASN A 142 -16.04 -10.65 -8.38
N GLY A 143 -14.97 -9.84 -8.18
CA GLY A 143 -13.58 -10.33 -8.10
C GLY A 143 -12.94 -10.59 -9.47
N GLU A 144 -13.56 -10.16 -10.57
CA GLU A 144 -13.03 -10.30 -11.92
C GLU A 144 -12.11 -9.12 -12.26
N ALA A 145 -10.94 -9.41 -12.87
CA ALA A 145 -10.01 -8.37 -13.28
C ALA A 145 -10.64 -7.41 -14.30
N VAL A 146 -10.43 -6.11 -14.09
CA VAL A 146 -10.91 -5.09 -15.02
C VAL A 146 -9.87 -4.77 -16.09
N SER A 147 -10.28 -4.15 -17.18
CA SER A 147 -9.38 -3.79 -18.29
C SER A 147 -8.44 -2.66 -17.90
N ALA A 148 -7.23 -2.64 -18.48
CA ALA A 148 -6.36 -1.47 -18.42
C ALA A 148 -7.08 -0.20 -18.88
N GLY A 149 -6.79 0.92 -18.23
CA GLY A 149 -7.43 2.18 -18.56
C GLY A 149 -7.50 3.15 -17.39
N MET A 150 -8.26 4.22 -17.58
CA MET A 150 -8.48 5.25 -16.55
C MET A 150 -9.73 4.92 -15.74
N TYR A 151 -9.59 5.05 -14.42
CA TYR A 151 -10.66 4.89 -13.43
C TYR A 151 -10.76 6.14 -12.57
N ILE A 152 -11.90 6.32 -11.94
CA ILE A 152 -12.16 7.39 -10.99
C ILE A 152 -12.53 6.76 -9.66
N TYR A 153 -11.94 7.20 -8.58
CA TYR A 153 -12.39 6.85 -7.25
C TYR A 153 -13.00 8.06 -6.56
N LEU A 154 -14.09 7.81 -5.87
CA LEU A 154 -14.86 8.78 -5.10
C LEU A 154 -14.82 8.38 -3.64
N ILE A 155 -14.48 9.31 -2.77
CA ILE A 155 -14.77 9.22 -1.33
C ILE A 155 -15.97 10.07 -0.98
N GLN A 156 -16.78 9.56 -0.07
CA GLN A 156 -17.78 10.33 0.67
C GLN A 156 -17.60 10.00 2.15
N ALA A 157 -17.39 11.05 2.97
CA ALA A 157 -17.25 10.96 4.41
C ALA A 157 -18.12 12.07 5.04
N GLY A 158 -19.28 11.70 5.58
CA GLY A 158 -20.27 12.68 5.99
C GLY A 158 -20.68 13.61 4.84
N THR A 159 -20.41 14.91 4.97
CA THR A 159 -20.66 15.91 3.93
C THR A 159 -19.48 16.10 2.97
N PHE A 160 -18.29 15.62 3.32
CA PHE A 160 -17.11 15.69 2.46
C PHE A 160 -17.26 14.73 1.27
N ARG A 161 -16.91 15.24 0.09
CA ARG A 161 -16.92 14.46 -1.14
C ARG A 161 -15.79 14.91 -2.07
N GLU A 162 -14.95 13.97 -2.48
CA GLU A 162 -13.85 14.23 -3.42
C GLU A 162 -13.66 13.07 -4.39
N THR A 163 -13.16 13.39 -5.59
CA THR A 163 -12.83 12.40 -6.63
C THR A 163 -11.40 12.59 -7.12
N LYS A 164 -10.75 11.48 -7.43
CA LYS A 164 -9.44 11.48 -8.13
C LYS A 164 -9.41 10.45 -9.24
N LYS A 165 -8.44 10.60 -10.15
CA LYS A 165 -8.22 9.70 -11.29
C LYS A 165 -7.04 8.79 -11.02
N MET A 166 -7.10 7.57 -11.54
CA MET A 166 -6.01 6.60 -11.52
C MET A 166 -5.90 5.88 -12.85
N ILE A 167 -4.70 5.38 -13.16
CA ILE A 167 -4.40 4.71 -14.43
C ILE A 167 -3.92 3.30 -14.11
N LEU A 168 -4.69 2.30 -14.56
CA LEU A 168 -4.32 0.89 -14.52
C LEU A 168 -3.53 0.54 -15.78
N LEU A 169 -2.34 0.02 -15.61
CA LEU A 169 -1.55 -0.61 -16.67
C LEU A 169 -1.96 -2.08 -16.81
N LYS A 170 -1.45 -2.71 -17.87
CA LYS A 170 -1.69 -4.12 -18.13
C LYS A 170 -0.39 -4.90 -17.98
#